data_3487fd905843d32a64e1bfffed7a4223
#
_entry.id   3487fd905843d32a64e1bfffed7a4223
#
_cell.length_a   1.000
_cell.length_b   1.000
_cell.length_c   1.000
_cell.angle_alpha   90.00
_cell.angle_beta   90.00
_cell.angle_gamma   90.00
#
_symmetry.space_group_name_H-M   'P 1'
#
loop_
_entity.id
_entity.type
_entity.pdbx_description
1 polymer ?
#
loop_
_entity_poly.entity_id
_entity_poly.type
_entity_poly.pdbx_seq_one_letter_code
_entity_poly.pdbx_strand_id
1 'polypeptide(L)'
;MKELLYLKDQQLKELIVKLFVGYRETFSDSKKILDKYSIGLAHNKVMHLLSIYEGISVSELLKKLKVTKQSLNRVLKDLIKLEVITFKKNELDSRVKHIFLNQKCNKIFNEIFGTQKKRIYSALLKSNSEEVLNFDKVLSKIIDG
;
A
#
# COMPACT_ATOMS: atom_id res chain seq x y z
N MET A 1 12.11 35.74 13.72
CA MET A 1 11.37 34.52 14.11
C MET A 1 12.36 33.41 14.37
N LYS A 2 12.30 32.80 15.57
CA LYS A 2 13.15 31.63 15.83
C LYS A 2 12.70 30.48 14.95
N GLU A 3 13.61 29.94 14.16
CA GLU A 3 13.35 28.73 13.38
C GLU A 3 13.15 27.54 14.32
N LEU A 4 12.06 26.80 14.11
CA LEU A 4 11.78 25.61 14.89
C LEU A 4 12.79 24.52 14.56
N LEU A 5 13.30 23.84 15.59
CA LEU A 5 14.35 22.82 15.43
C LEU A 5 14.01 21.78 14.36
N TYR A 6 12.75 21.31 14.34
CA TYR A 6 12.33 20.28 13.40
C TYR A 6 12.18 20.79 11.95
N LEU A 7 12.31 22.10 11.72
CA LEU A 7 12.31 22.68 10.36
C LEU A 7 13.70 22.92 9.81
N LYS A 8 14.75 22.64 10.58
CA LYS A 8 16.13 22.76 10.10
C LYS A 8 16.45 21.68 9.07
N ASP A 9 17.28 22.02 8.12
CA ASP A 9 17.65 21.12 7.01
C ASP A 9 18.08 19.72 7.48
N GLN A 10 18.88 19.66 8.52
CA GLN A 10 19.34 18.37 9.04
C GLN A 10 18.19 17.47 9.49
N GLN A 11 17.24 18.03 10.23
CA GLN A 11 16.05 17.29 10.69
C GLN A 11 15.12 16.91 9.53
N LEU A 12 15.00 17.77 8.53
CA LEU A 12 14.19 17.47 7.34
C LEU A 12 14.82 16.31 6.55
N LYS A 13 16.13 16.33 6.40
CA LYS A 13 16.87 15.23 5.74
C LYS A 13 16.69 13.90 6.49
N GLU A 14 16.78 13.94 7.81
CA GLU A 14 16.57 12.76 8.65
C GLU A 14 15.16 12.20 8.53
N LEU A 15 14.16 13.08 8.49
CA LEU A 15 12.75 12.66 8.32
C LEU A 15 12.54 11.99 6.96
N ILE A 16 13.11 12.56 5.90
CA ILE A 16 13.02 11.98 4.56
C ILE A 16 13.63 10.56 4.54
N VAL A 17 14.79 10.41 5.16
CA VAL A 17 15.45 9.10 5.26
C VAL A 17 14.60 8.11 6.06
N LYS A 18 14.02 8.55 7.18
CA LYS A 18 13.14 7.69 8.00
C LYS A 18 11.91 7.23 7.24
N LEU A 19 11.29 8.12 6.44
CA LEU A 19 10.15 7.74 5.60
C LEU A 19 10.55 6.67 4.59
N PHE A 20 11.69 6.84 3.93
CA PHE A 20 12.20 5.86 2.97
C PHE A 20 12.50 4.53 3.66
N VAL A 21 13.23 4.55 4.77
CA VAL A 21 13.60 3.33 5.50
C VAL A 21 12.36 2.62 6.07
N GLY A 22 11.43 3.37 6.65
CA GLY A 22 10.17 2.81 7.15
C GLY A 22 9.38 2.10 6.07
N TYR A 23 9.27 2.73 4.90
CA TYR A 23 8.62 2.13 3.74
C TYR A 23 9.35 0.85 3.29
N ARG A 24 10.66 0.93 3.11
CA ARG A 24 11.49 -0.22 2.68
C ARG A 24 11.34 -1.41 3.62
N GLU A 25 11.48 -1.17 4.92
CA GLU A 25 11.40 -2.25 5.92
C GLU A 25 9.99 -2.88 5.96
N THR A 26 8.96 -2.05 5.93
CA THR A 26 7.57 -2.52 5.96
C THR A 26 7.27 -3.42 4.76
N PHE A 27 7.69 -3.02 3.57
CA PHE A 27 7.40 -3.80 2.36
C PHE A 27 8.36 -4.99 2.18
N SER A 28 9.57 -4.94 2.73
CA SER A 28 10.49 -6.07 2.67
C SER A 28 10.11 -7.23 3.61
N ASP A 29 9.33 -6.97 4.64
CA ASP A 29 8.90 -8.00 5.59
C ASP A 29 8.12 -9.13 4.92
N SER A 30 7.47 -8.87 3.81
CA SER A 30 6.67 -9.86 3.08
C SER A 30 7.42 -10.53 1.92
N LYS A 31 8.71 -10.23 1.73
CA LYS A 31 9.48 -10.70 0.57
C LYS A 31 9.46 -12.21 0.40
N LYS A 32 9.64 -12.96 1.47
CA LYS A 32 9.65 -14.44 1.42
C LYS A 32 8.32 -15.01 0.91
N ILE A 33 7.21 -14.39 1.33
CA ILE A 33 5.87 -14.81 0.91
C ILE A 33 5.66 -14.46 -0.57
N LEU A 34 6.05 -13.24 -0.96
CA LEU A 34 5.97 -12.82 -2.37
C LEU A 34 6.77 -13.75 -3.27
N ASP A 35 7.99 -14.10 -2.87
CA ASP A 35 8.85 -15.01 -3.63
C ASP A 35 8.21 -16.40 -3.76
N LYS A 36 7.57 -16.90 -2.70
CA LYS A 36 6.87 -18.19 -2.71
C LYS A 36 5.80 -18.27 -3.80
N TYR A 37 5.11 -17.16 -4.05
CA TYR A 37 4.05 -17.09 -5.07
C TYR A 37 4.54 -16.49 -6.40
N SER A 38 5.83 -16.26 -6.55
CA SER A 38 6.45 -15.68 -7.75
C SER A 38 5.85 -14.32 -8.13
N ILE A 39 5.59 -13.50 -7.14
CA ILE A 39 5.12 -12.12 -7.30
C ILE A 39 6.06 -11.16 -6.57
N GLY A 40 5.87 -9.87 -6.77
CA GLY A 40 6.80 -8.85 -6.27
C GLY A 40 6.13 -7.67 -5.58
N LEU A 41 6.93 -6.62 -5.38
CA LEU A 41 6.53 -5.41 -4.70
C LEU A 41 5.30 -4.73 -5.34
N ALA A 42 5.24 -4.69 -6.66
CA ALA A 42 4.11 -4.09 -7.37
C ALA A 42 2.80 -4.80 -7.05
N HIS A 43 2.82 -6.13 -6.98
CA HIS A 43 1.67 -6.94 -6.59
C HIS A 43 1.23 -6.64 -5.15
N ASN A 44 2.21 -6.52 -4.25
CA ASN A 44 1.96 -6.19 -2.85
C ASN A 44 1.24 -4.84 -2.73
N LYS A 45 1.73 -3.81 -3.42
CA LYS A 45 1.12 -2.47 -3.40
C LYS A 45 -0.30 -2.48 -3.94
N VAL A 46 -0.54 -3.20 -5.03
CA VAL A 46 -1.89 -3.32 -5.61
C VAL A 46 -2.85 -3.98 -4.62
N MET A 47 -2.44 -5.08 -4.00
CA MET A 47 -3.28 -5.78 -3.02
C MET A 47 -3.64 -4.88 -1.84
N HIS A 48 -2.69 -4.09 -1.32
CA HIS A 48 -2.97 -3.13 -0.24
C HIS A 48 -3.98 -2.08 -0.66
N LEU A 49 -3.83 -1.50 -1.84
CA LEU A 49 -4.77 -0.50 -2.33
C LEU A 49 -6.17 -1.09 -2.49
N LEU A 50 -6.27 -2.30 -3.01
CA LEU A 50 -7.57 -2.98 -3.17
C LEU A 50 -8.22 -3.29 -1.83
N SER A 51 -7.43 -3.56 -0.79
CA SER A 51 -7.98 -3.82 0.55
C SER A 51 -8.65 -2.58 1.16
N ILE A 52 -8.21 -1.38 0.77
CA ILE A 52 -8.76 -0.11 1.27
C ILE A 52 -9.79 0.47 0.30
N TYR A 53 -9.54 0.39 -1.00
CA TYR A 53 -10.39 0.96 -2.05
C TYR A 53 -11.13 -0.14 -2.80
N GLU A 54 -11.98 -0.85 -2.09
CA GLU A 54 -12.76 -1.95 -2.64
C GLU A 54 -13.66 -1.47 -3.78
N GLY A 55 -13.58 -2.15 -4.92
CA GLY A 55 -14.37 -1.76 -6.09
C GLY A 55 -13.78 -0.61 -6.91
N ILE A 56 -12.53 -0.25 -6.66
CA ILE A 56 -11.84 0.79 -7.44
C ILE A 56 -11.77 0.40 -8.91
N SER A 57 -11.91 1.37 -9.81
CA SER A 57 -11.73 1.11 -11.24
C SER A 57 -10.25 0.97 -11.59
N VAL A 58 -9.96 0.31 -12.71
CA VAL A 58 -8.57 0.18 -13.20
C VAL A 58 -7.95 1.56 -13.43
N SER A 59 -8.73 2.50 -13.98
CA SER A 59 -8.28 3.88 -14.23
C SER A 59 -7.89 4.61 -12.95
N GLU A 60 -8.71 4.50 -11.90
CA GLU A 60 -8.43 5.12 -10.61
C GLU A 60 -7.22 4.48 -9.91
N LEU A 61 -7.10 3.16 -10.00
CA LEU A 61 -5.96 2.44 -9.46
C LEU A 61 -4.66 2.88 -10.15
N LEU A 62 -4.70 3.06 -11.46
CA LEU A 62 -3.56 3.54 -12.24
C LEU A 62 -3.10 4.92 -11.77
N LYS A 63 -4.05 5.82 -11.51
CA LYS A 63 -3.74 7.17 -10.99
C LYS A 63 -3.08 7.12 -9.61
N LYS A 64 -3.54 6.24 -8.74
CA LYS A 64 -2.97 6.11 -7.38
C LYS A 64 -1.57 5.52 -7.39
N LEU A 65 -1.31 4.58 -8.27
CA LEU A 65 -0.01 3.92 -8.37
C LEU A 65 1.03 4.74 -9.13
N LYS A 66 0.59 5.59 -10.06
CA LYS A 66 1.48 6.39 -10.93
C LYS A 66 2.47 5.51 -11.69
N VAL A 67 1.99 4.40 -12.23
CA VAL A 67 2.77 3.45 -13.04
C VAL A 67 2.20 3.40 -14.47
N THR A 68 2.86 2.69 -15.37
CA THR A 68 2.35 2.52 -16.74
C THR A 68 1.18 1.55 -16.74
N LYS A 69 0.28 1.75 -17.72
CA LYS A 69 -0.87 0.85 -17.92
C LYS A 69 -0.40 -0.59 -18.18
N GLN A 70 0.69 -0.75 -18.93
CA GLN A 70 1.26 -2.07 -19.23
C GLN A 70 1.74 -2.79 -17.96
N SER A 71 2.45 -2.07 -17.07
CA SER A 71 2.91 -2.63 -15.80
C SER A 71 1.75 -3.06 -14.92
N LEU A 72 0.71 -2.22 -14.82
CA LEU A 72 -0.47 -2.54 -14.03
C LEU A 72 -1.22 -3.76 -14.60
N ASN A 73 -1.42 -3.79 -15.92
CA ASN A 73 -2.10 -4.91 -16.57
C ASN A 73 -1.39 -6.25 -16.30
N ARG A 74 -0.06 -6.24 -16.31
CA ARG A 74 0.74 -7.43 -16.00
C ARG A 74 0.50 -7.90 -14.57
N VAL A 75 0.53 -6.97 -13.61
CA VAL A 75 0.27 -7.26 -12.20
C VAL A 75 -1.13 -7.83 -12.00
N LEU A 76 -2.14 -7.19 -12.59
CA LEU A 76 -3.53 -7.64 -12.48
C LEU A 76 -3.73 -9.04 -13.08
N LYS A 77 -3.07 -9.32 -14.19
CA LYS A 77 -3.11 -10.63 -14.84
C LYS A 77 -2.56 -11.73 -13.93
N ASP A 78 -1.44 -11.45 -13.27
CA ASP A 78 -0.84 -12.38 -12.31
C ASP A 78 -1.76 -12.63 -11.11
N LEU A 79 -2.37 -11.57 -10.58
CA LEU A 79 -3.27 -11.67 -9.43
C LEU A 79 -4.57 -12.41 -9.77
N ILE A 80 -5.04 -12.31 -10.99
CA ILE A 80 -6.18 -13.10 -11.48
C ILE A 80 -5.82 -14.58 -11.50
N LYS A 81 -4.65 -14.93 -12.04
CA LYS A 81 -4.18 -16.31 -12.08
C LYS A 81 -4.07 -16.94 -10.70
N LEU A 82 -3.66 -16.16 -9.72
CA LEU A 82 -3.55 -16.58 -8.32
C LEU A 82 -4.90 -16.55 -7.59
N GLU A 83 -5.96 -16.14 -8.29
CA GLU A 83 -7.31 -16.02 -7.72
C GLU A 83 -7.39 -15.02 -6.54
N VAL A 84 -6.47 -14.06 -6.48
CA VAL A 84 -6.43 -13.04 -5.44
C VAL A 84 -7.45 -11.94 -5.68
N ILE A 85 -7.72 -11.64 -6.96
CA ILE A 85 -8.64 -10.56 -7.35
C ILE A 85 -9.72 -11.06 -8.28
N THR A 86 -10.83 -10.34 -8.30
CA THR A 86 -11.93 -10.53 -9.25
C THR A 86 -12.30 -9.20 -9.89
N PHE A 87 -12.88 -9.25 -11.08
CA PHE A 87 -13.38 -8.08 -11.79
C PHE A 87 -14.89 -8.10 -11.87
N LYS A 88 -15.48 -6.91 -11.83
CA LYS A 88 -16.89 -6.70 -12.10
C LYS A 88 -17.03 -5.54 -13.08
N LYS A 89 -17.74 -5.76 -14.18
CA LYS A 89 -18.01 -4.69 -15.16
C LYS A 89 -19.01 -3.69 -14.55
N ASN A 90 -18.82 -2.41 -14.88
CA ASN A 90 -19.76 -1.36 -14.50
C ASN A 90 -21.09 -1.60 -15.24
N GLU A 91 -22.21 -1.48 -14.55
CA GLU A 91 -23.54 -1.71 -15.13
C GLU A 91 -23.92 -0.70 -16.21
N LEU A 92 -23.43 0.54 -16.06
CA LEU A 92 -23.75 1.63 -17.00
C LEU A 92 -22.75 1.69 -18.17
N ASP A 93 -21.52 1.28 -17.98
CA ASP A 93 -20.49 1.29 -19.01
C ASP A 93 -19.58 0.04 -18.86
N SER A 94 -19.82 -0.93 -19.75
CA SER A 94 -19.10 -2.21 -19.74
C SER A 94 -17.60 -2.10 -20.02
N ARG A 95 -17.11 -0.93 -20.49
CA ARG A 95 -15.68 -0.68 -20.68
C ARG A 95 -14.97 -0.42 -19.37
N VAL A 96 -15.71 -0.03 -18.33
CA VAL A 96 -15.17 0.23 -16.98
C VAL A 96 -15.23 -1.05 -16.17
N LYS A 97 -14.08 -1.45 -15.62
CA LYS A 97 -13.96 -2.62 -14.76
C LYS A 97 -13.63 -2.18 -13.35
N HIS A 98 -14.33 -2.76 -12.40
CA HIS A 98 -14.08 -2.59 -10.96
C HIS A 98 -13.36 -3.81 -10.42
N ILE A 99 -12.40 -3.58 -9.54
CA ILE A 99 -11.52 -4.63 -9.04
C ILE A 99 -11.81 -4.85 -7.55
N PHE A 100 -11.84 -6.12 -7.17
CA PHE A 100 -12.10 -6.53 -5.78
C PHE A 100 -11.07 -7.59 -5.37
N LEU A 101 -10.65 -7.57 -4.10
CA LEU A 101 -9.99 -8.73 -3.54
C LEU A 101 -11.00 -9.88 -3.46
N ASN A 102 -10.57 -11.08 -3.79
CA ASN A 102 -11.42 -12.24 -3.75
C ASN A 102 -11.66 -12.66 -2.30
N GLN A 103 -12.87 -12.43 -1.80
CA GLN A 103 -13.26 -12.76 -0.41
C GLN A 103 -13.13 -14.25 -0.09
N LYS A 104 -13.28 -15.11 -1.09
CA LYS A 104 -13.20 -16.58 -0.91
C LYS A 104 -11.77 -17.10 -0.93
N CYS A 105 -10.83 -16.35 -1.50
CA CYS A 105 -9.46 -16.79 -1.72
C CYS A 105 -8.47 -15.67 -1.40
N ASN A 106 -8.46 -15.24 -0.13
CA ASN A 106 -7.59 -14.13 0.31
C ASN A 106 -6.39 -14.60 1.14
N LYS A 107 -6.05 -15.87 1.06
CA LYS A 107 -4.95 -16.49 1.82
C LYS A 107 -3.62 -15.74 1.59
N ILE A 108 -3.28 -15.47 0.34
CA ILE A 108 -2.03 -14.82 -0.04
C ILE A 108 -1.93 -13.43 0.58
N PHE A 109 -2.98 -12.61 0.42
CA PHE A 109 -2.99 -11.28 1.00
C PHE A 109 -2.91 -11.31 2.52
N ASN A 110 -3.63 -12.23 3.17
CA ASN A 110 -3.60 -12.37 4.62
C ASN A 110 -2.21 -12.76 5.14
N GLU A 111 -1.49 -13.62 4.44
CA GLU A 111 -0.11 -13.96 4.78
C GLU A 111 0.81 -12.74 4.67
N ILE A 112 0.70 -11.99 3.57
CA ILE A 112 1.48 -10.78 3.30
C ILE A 112 1.18 -9.72 4.36
N PHE A 113 -0.08 -9.40 4.55
CA PHE A 113 -0.52 -8.42 5.54
C PHE A 113 -0.09 -8.81 6.95
N GLY A 114 -0.19 -10.09 7.29
CA GLY A 114 0.20 -10.59 8.61
C GLY A 114 1.66 -10.29 8.96
N THR A 115 2.58 -10.38 8.01
CA THR A 115 3.99 -10.05 8.25
C THR A 115 4.21 -8.55 8.43
N GLN A 116 3.59 -7.74 7.59
CA GLN A 116 3.69 -6.28 7.66
C GLN A 116 2.99 -5.72 8.89
N LYS A 117 1.85 -6.31 9.25
CA LYS A 117 1.09 -5.96 10.45
C LYS A 117 1.93 -6.06 11.71
N LYS A 118 2.74 -7.10 11.85
CA LYS A 118 3.59 -7.30 13.05
C LYS A 118 4.49 -6.10 13.32
N ARG A 119 5.14 -5.55 12.30
CA ARG A 119 6.02 -4.40 12.42
C ARG A 119 5.26 -3.15 12.87
N ILE A 120 4.19 -2.84 12.16
CA ILE A 120 3.40 -1.63 12.43
C ILE A 120 2.68 -1.74 13.78
N TYR A 121 2.04 -2.89 14.04
CA TYR A 121 1.36 -3.13 15.31
C TYR A 121 2.31 -2.99 16.51
N SER A 122 3.50 -3.58 16.42
CA SER A 122 4.51 -3.47 17.47
C SER A 122 4.94 -2.02 17.73
N ALA A 123 5.13 -1.24 16.68
CA ALA A 123 5.50 0.18 16.81
C ALA A 123 4.37 0.98 17.46
N LEU A 124 3.13 0.78 17.01
CA LEU A 124 1.98 1.51 17.56
C LEU A 124 1.69 1.10 19.01
N LEU A 125 1.92 -0.16 19.36
CA LEU A 125 1.74 -0.65 20.72
C LEU A 125 2.72 0.00 21.71
N LYS A 126 3.90 0.35 21.25
CA LYS A 126 4.94 1.06 22.04
C LYS A 126 4.73 2.57 22.08
N SER A 127 3.74 3.08 21.38
CA SER A 127 3.40 4.49 21.29
C SER A 127 2.13 4.76 22.09
N ASN A 128 1.94 6.03 22.52
CA ASN A 128 0.68 6.42 23.13
C ASN A 128 -0.32 6.89 22.04
N SER A 129 -1.59 7.04 22.44
CA SER A 129 -2.66 7.44 21.50
C SER A 129 -2.41 8.78 20.83
N GLU A 130 -1.86 9.74 21.55
CA GLU A 130 -1.57 11.07 21.02
C GLU A 130 -0.50 11.01 19.94
N GLU A 131 0.58 10.26 20.17
CA GLU A 131 1.64 10.06 19.17
C GLU A 131 1.09 9.43 17.89
N VAL A 132 0.24 8.41 18.02
CA VAL A 132 -0.36 7.71 16.87
C VAL A 132 -1.24 8.65 16.06
N LEU A 133 -2.14 9.40 16.72
CA LEU A 133 -3.04 10.33 16.06
C LEU A 133 -2.27 11.47 15.37
N ASN A 134 -1.24 11.99 16.03
CA ASN A 134 -0.42 13.08 15.49
C ASN A 134 0.43 12.60 14.31
N PHE A 135 0.97 11.40 14.39
CA PHE A 135 1.70 10.79 13.27
C PHE A 135 0.80 10.65 12.03
N ASP A 136 -0.39 10.12 12.20
CA ASP A 136 -1.36 9.98 11.10
C ASP A 136 -1.67 11.33 10.44
N LYS A 137 -1.91 12.36 11.25
CA LYS A 137 -2.18 13.71 10.76
C LYS A 137 -1.02 14.27 9.95
N VAL A 138 0.20 14.12 10.45
CA VAL A 138 1.40 14.62 9.76
C VAL A 138 1.63 13.86 8.46
N LEU A 139 1.49 12.54 8.50
CA LEU A 139 1.67 11.70 7.32
C LEU A 139 0.66 12.06 6.23
N SER A 140 -0.60 12.29 6.60
CA SER A 140 -1.63 12.74 5.66
C SER A 140 -1.28 14.07 5.00
N LYS A 141 -0.74 15.02 5.76
CA LYS A 141 -0.29 16.30 5.22
C LYS A 141 0.87 16.16 4.24
N ILE A 142 1.78 15.22 4.50
CA ILE A 142 2.89 14.91 3.59
C ILE A 142 2.34 14.35 2.27
N ILE A 143 1.37 13.45 2.35
CA ILE A 143 0.74 12.82 1.18
C ILE A 143 -0.02 13.84 0.34
N ASP A 144 -0.75 14.74 0.97
CA ASP A 144 -1.57 15.74 0.28
C ASP A 144 -0.71 16.88 -0.32
N GLY A 145 0.54 16.98 0.08
CA GLY A 145 1.48 17.99 -0.42
C GLY A 145 1.23 19.35 0.16
#